data_325480718ac664d49e1854811117f2e0
#
_entry.id   325480718ac664d49e1854811117f2e0
#
_cell.length_a   1.000
_cell.length_b   1.000
_cell.length_c   1.000
_cell.angle_alpha   90.00
_cell.angle_beta   90.00
_cell.angle_gamma   90.00
#
_symmetry.space_group_name_H-M   'P 1'
#
loop_
_entity.id
_entity.type
_entity.pdbx_description
1 polymer ?
#
loop_
_entity_poly.entity_id
_entity_poly.type
_entity_poly.pdbx_seq_one_letter_code
_entity_poly.pdbx_strand_id
1 'polypeptide(L)'
;MQTLSYEEMAEDVAEFVRMLKLEKPFCCGFSDGGIIGILASVRHPELFSKLVLCGANAYPQGLKWYWLKFFAMIEALNHDPKLLMMLREPRITVKELESISVPVLLLAGEQDMIRESHTRYLASKIKGSRLRILPGEGHGSYIVHSRKLYYFMKKFLKRPLP
;
A
#
# COMPACT_ATOMS: atom_id res chain seq x y z
N MET A 1 -18.48 16.07 -11.44
CA MET A 1 -17.18 15.41 -11.68
C MET A 1 -16.98 14.38 -10.58
N GLN A 2 -16.82 13.12 -10.94
CA GLN A 2 -16.53 12.07 -9.97
C GLN A 2 -15.12 12.34 -9.40
N THR A 3 -15.02 12.56 -8.12
CA THR A 3 -13.73 12.75 -7.44
C THR A 3 -13.10 11.38 -7.23
N LEU A 4 -11.85 11.19 -7.69
CA LEU A 4 -11.11 9.95 -7.40
C LEU A 4 -10.87 9.85 -5.88
N SER A 5 -11.04 8.65 -5.34
CA SER A 5 -10.77 8.36 -3.93
C SER A 5 -10.20 6.95 -3.77
N TYR A 6 -9.19 6.80 -2.89
CA TYR A 6 -8.69 5.47 -2.53
C TYR A 6 -9.74 4.61 -1.86
N GLU A 7 -10.69 5.23 -1.16
CA GLU A 7 -11.77 4.50 -0.50
C GLU A 7 -12.72 3.86 -1.52
N GLU A 8 -13.12 4.61 -2.57
CA GLU A 8 -13.94 4.06 -3.66
C GLU A 8 -13.18 2.96 -4.40
N MET A 9 -11.90 3.16 -4.72
CA MET A 9 -11.07 2.14 -5.36
C MET A 9 -10.94 0.87 -4.48
N ALA A 10 -10.94 0.99 -3.16
CA ALA A 10 -10.93 -0.16 -2.26
C ALA A 10 -12.23 -0.95 -2.32
N GLU A 11 -13.39 -0.27 -2.43
CA GLU A 11 -14.69 -0.93 -2.66
C GLU A 11 -14.73 -1.63 -4.02
N ASP A 12 -14.22 -0.99 -5.08
CA ASP A 12 -14.13 -1.59 -6.43
C ASP A 12 -13.33 -2.89 -6.39
N VAL A 13 -12.19 -2.91 -5.66
CA VAL A 13 -11.39 -4.12 -5.49
C VAL A 13 -12.16 -5.20 -4.72
N ALA A 14 -12.89 -4.83 -3.67
CA ALA A 14 -13.69 -5.77 -2.90
C ALA A 14 -14.83 -6.36 -3.74
N GLU A 15 -15.48 -5.54 -4.54
CA GLU A 15 -16.52 -5.99 -5.47
C GLU A 15 -15.93 -6.91 -6.55
N PHE A 16 -14.80 -6.56 -7.13
CA PHE A 16 -14.09 -7.38 -8.11
C PHE A 16 -13.77 -8.79 -7.57
N VAL A 17 -13.25 -8.87 -6.34
CA VAL A 17 -12.95 -10.15 -5.68
C VAL A 17 -14.23 -10.99 -5.53
N ARG A 18 -15.35 -10.36 -5.12
CA ARG A 18 -16.63 -11.03 -4.94
C ARG A 18 -17.24 -11.49 -6.28
N MET A 19 -17.20 -10.63 -7.30
CA MET A 19 -17.72 -10.96 -8.64
C MET A 19 -16.99 -12.16 -9.25
N LEU A 20 -15.66 -12.24 -9.05
CA LEU A 20 -14.87 -13.37 -9.51
C LEU A 20 -14.98 -14.60 -8.58
N LYS A 21 -15.74 -14.51 -7.49
CA LYS A 21 -15.90 -15.58 -6.48
C LYS A 21 -14.55 -16.12 -5.97
N LEU A 22 -13.57 -15.22 -5.78
CA LEU A 22 -12.28 -15.60 -5.25
C LEU A 22 -12.38 -15.82 -3.73
N GLU A 23 -12.01 -17.02 -3.29
CA GLU A 23 -12.03 -17.37 -1.86
C GLU A 23 -10.74 -16.89 -1.19
N LYS A 24 -10.83 -15.80 -0.42
CA LYS A 24 -9.73 -15.20 0.35
C LYS A 24 -8.39 -15.15 -0.41
N PRO A 25 -8.32 -14.50 -1.59
CA PRO A 25 -7.07 -14.37 -2.31
C PRO A 25 -6.04 -13.61 -1.45
N PHE A 26 -4.75 -13.72 -1.76
CA PHE A 26 -3.79 -12.74 -1.24
C PHE A 26 -3.84 -11.47 -2.09
N CYS A 27 -3.59 -10.33 -1.45
CA CYS A 27 -3.44 -9.05 -2.15
C CYS A 27 -1.97 -8.66 -2.22
N CYS A 28 -1.51 -8.26 -3.39
CA CYS A 28 -0.19 -7.65 -3.59
C CYS A 28 -0.39 -6.27 -4.21
N GLY A 29 -0.11 -5.22 -3.44
CA GLY A 29 -0.29 -3.84 -3.85
C GLY A 29 1.01 -3.04 -3.83
N PHE A 30 1.25 -2.24 -4.87
CA PHE A 30 2.37 -1.33 -4.97
C PHE A 30 1.90 0.12 -4.98
N SER A 31 2.55 0.98 -4.19
CA SER A 31 2.24 2.41 -4.11
C SER A 31 0.75 2.61 -3.77
N ASP A 32 -0.03 3.26 -4.65
CA ASP A 32 -1.48 3.42 -4.52
C ASP A 32 -2.20 2.08 -4.34
N GLY A 33 -1.77 1.03 -5.07
CA GLY A 33 -2.31 -0.32 -4.89
C GLY A 33 -2.07 -0.89 -3.49
N GLY A 34 -0.99 -0.49 -2.83
CA GLY A 34 -0.73 -0.83 -1.42
C GLY A 34 -1.68 -0.11 -0.47
N ILE A 35 -1.98 1.17 -0.73
CA ILE A 35 -2.98 1.96 0.01
C ILE A 35 -4.37 1.33 -0.13
N ILE A 36 -4.76 1.02 -1.37
CA ILE A 36 -6.04 0.36 -1.68
C ILE A 36 -6.13 -0.99 -0.96
N GLY A 37 -5.05 -1.78 -0.96
CA GLY A 37 -5.00 -3.07 -0.25
C GLY A 37 -5.19 -2.92 1.26
N ILE A 38 -4.62 -1.89 1.89
CA ILE A 38 -4.86 -1.56 3.30
C ILE A 38 -6.34 -1.24 3.53
N LEU A 39 -6.89 -0.28 2.79
CA LEU A 39 -8.26 0.19 2.95
C LEU A 39 -9.28 -0.94 2.71
N ALA A 40 -9.11 -1.73 1.64
CA ALA A 40 -9.96 -2.88 1.37
C ALA A 40 -9.92 -3.91 2.51
N SER A 41 -8.74 -4.14 3.10
CA SER A 41 -8.59 -5.07 4.24
C SER A 41 -9.20 -4.53 5.53
N VAL A 42 -9.16 -3.22 5.76
CA VAL A 42 -9.79 -2.56 6.90
C VAL A 42 -11.31 -2.63 6.81
N ARG A 43 -11.87 -2.33 5.64
CA ARG A 43 -13.32 -2.31 5.39
C ARG A 43 -13.93 -3.70 5.26
N HIS A 44 -13.15 -4.64 4.76
CA HIS A 44 -13.56 -6.03 4.50
C HIS A 44 -12.53 -7.00 5.10
N PRO A 45 -12.52 -7.21 6.43
CA PRO A 45 -11.48 -8.00 7.11
C PRO A 45 -11.37 -9.45 6.62
N GLU A 46 -12.44 -10.01 6.05
CA GLU A 46 -12.49 -11.37 5.51
C GLU A 46 -12.06 -11.48 4.04
N LEU A 47 -11.78 -10.33 3.37
CA LEU A 47 -11.59 -10.31 1.92
C LEU A 47 -10.31 -11.03 1.49
N PHE A 48 -9.22 -10.84 2.21
CA PHE A 48 -7.91 -11.36 1.85
C PHE A 48 -7.38 -12.38 2.87
N SER A 49 -6.53 -13.29 2.40
CA SER A 49 -5.79 -14.21 3.27
C SER A 49 -4.46 -13.63 3.75
N LYS A 50 -3.81 -12.81 2.94
CA LYS A 50 -2.51 -12.16 3.21
C LYS A 50 -2.39 -10.87 2.43
N LEU A 51 -1.56 -9.93 2.94
CA LEU A 51 -1.21 -8.70 2.23
C LEU A 51 0.29 -8.63 1.96
N VAL A 52 0.67 -8.21 0.75
CA VAL A 52 2.03 -7.79 0.40
C VAL A 52 1.93 -6.33 -0.03
N LEU A 53 2.47 -5.43 0.77
CA LEU A 53 2.35 -3.98 0.61
C LEU A 53 3.71 -3.38 0.29
N CYS A 54 3.85 -2.83 -0.90
CA CYS A 54 5.10 -2.31 -1.42
C CYS A 54 5.01 -0.78 -1.54
N GLY A 55 5.83 -0.03 -0.80
CA GLY A 55 5.89 1.42 -0.90
C GLY A 55 4.56 2.13 -0.60
N ALA A 56 3.76 1.61 0.33
CA ALA A 56 2.49 2.20 0.74
C ALA A 56 2.67 3.26 1.85
N ASN A 57 1.71 4.18 1.94
CA ASN A 57 1.64 5.17 3.02
C ASN A 57 0.23 5.23 3.62
N ALA A 58 0.12 5.66 4.88
CA ALA A 58 -1.16 5.85 5.58
C ALA A 58 -1.70 7.28 5.46
N TYR A 59 -0.86 8.24 5.11
CA TYR A 59 -1.21 9.65 4.91
C TYR A 59 -0.17 10.31 4.01
N PRO A 60 -0.51 11.43 3.31
CA PRO A 60 0.39 12.08 2.34
C PRO A 60 1.76 12.43 2.91
N GLN A 61 1.83 12.88 4.18
CA GLN A 61 3.08 13.22 4.85
C GLN A 61 4.00 12.00 5.10
N GLY A 62 3.57 10.79 4.75
CA GLY A 62 4.42 9.61 4.65
C GLY A 62 5.49 9.73 3.57
N LEU A 63 5.25 10.54 2.54
CA LEU A 63 6.22 10.85 1.51
C LEU A 63 7.33 11.77 2.02
N LYS A 64 8.48 11.75 1.38
CA LYS A 64 9.53 12.74 1.58
C LYS A 64 9.03 14.10 1.09
N TRP A 65 9.31 15.17 1.83
CA TRP A 65 8.73 16.51 1.62
C TRP A 65 8.95 17.08 0.21
N TYR A 66 10.07 16.76 -0.44
CA TYR A 66 10.38 17.25 -1.78
C TYR A 66 9.53 16.58 -2.85
N TRP A 67 9.12 15.32 -2.66
CA TRP A 67 8.15 14.66 -3.53
C TRP A 67 6.76 15.27 -3.39
N LEU A 68 6.33 15.59 -2.17
CA LEU A 68 5.05 16.28 -1.96
C LEU A 68 5.03 17.64 -2.66
N LYS A 69 6.13 18.43 -2.54
CA LYS A 69 6.25 19.72 -3.24
C LYS A 69 6.25 19.54 -4.76
N PHE A 70 6.95 18.54 -5.28
CA PHE A 70 7.00 18.24 -6.70
C PHE A 70 5.60 17.89 -7.24
N PHE A 71 4.87 17.00 -6.56
CA PHE A 71 3.50 16.64 -6.95
C PHE A 71 2.53 17.82 -6.85
N ALA A 72 2.63 18.64 -5.81
CA ALA A 72 1.82 19.84 -5.67
C ALA A 72 2.08 20.86 -6.79
N MET A 73 3.33 21.00 -7.21
CA MET A 73 3.68 21.88 -8.35
C MET A 73 3.07 21.36 -9.67
N ILE A 74 3.19 20.06 -9.93
CA ILE A 74 2.63 19.45 -11.15
C ILE A 74 1.10 19.54 -11.13
N GLU A 75 0.47 19.27 -10.00
CA GLU A 75 -0.99 19.36 -9.84
C GLU A 75 -1.49 20.78 -10.11
N ALA A 76 -0.81 21.78 -9.55
CA ALA A 76 -1.15 23.18 -9.77
C ALA A 76 -1.05 23.63 -11.25
N LEU A 77 -0.19 22.98 -12.03
CA LEU A 77 -0.03 23.26 -13.46
C LEU A 77 -1.01 22.50 -14.34
N ASN A 78 -1.28 21.24 -14.01
CA ASN A 78 -2.00 20.32 -14.90
C ASN A 78 -3.41 19.97 -14.39
N HIS A 79 -3.75 20.32 -13.16
CA HIS A 79 -5.01 19.95 -12.48
C HIS A 79 -5.32 18.45 -12.57
N ASP A 80 -4.28 17.61 -12.38
CA ASP A 80 -4.40 16.15 -12.44
C ASP A 80 -5.16 15.64 -11.21
N PRO A 81 -6.37 15.04 -11.38
CA PRO A 81 -7.16 14.56 -10.27
C PRO A 81 -6.49 13.43 -9.46
N LYS A 82 -5.57 12.67 -10.08
CA LYS A 82 -4.79 11.64 -9.37
C LYS A 82 -3.78 12.27 -8.42
N LEU A 83 -3.06 13.29 -8.87
CA LEU A 83 -2.13 14.01 -8.01
C LEU A 83 -2.86 14.74 -6.87
N LEU A 84 -4.02 15.32 -7.18
CA LEU A 84 -4.87 15.95 -6.16
C LEU A 84 -5.30 14.94 -5.09
N MET A 85 -5.73 13.74 -5.49
CA MET A 85 -6.04 12.65 -4.58
C MET A 85 -4.82 12.28 -3.72
N MET A 86 -3.65 12.02 -4.32
CA MET A 86 -2.42 11.65 -3.59
C MET A 86 -1.95 12.72 -2.59
N LEU A 87 -2.26 14.00 -2.83
CA LEU A 87 -1.93 15.11 -1.93
C LEU A 87 -2.91 15.24 -0.74
N ARG A 88 -4.12 14.72 -0.87
CA ARG A 88 -5.21 14.82 0.12
C ARG A 88 -5.43 13.53 0.89
N GLU A 89 -5.18 12.41 0.26
CA GLU A 89 -5.39 11.05 0.75
C GLU A 89 -4.10 10.21 0.71
N PRO A 90 -4.05 9.05 1.35
CA PRO A 90 -5.05 8.52 2.29
C PRO A 90 -5.03 9.25 3.65
N ARG A 91 -5.99 8.88 4.53
CA ARG A 91 -6.04 9.32 5.93
C ARG A 91 -6.33 8.14 6.86
N ILE A 92 -5.51 7.11 6.75
CA ILE A 92 -5.68 5.86 7.50
C ILE A 92 -5.27 6.07 8.94
N THR A 93 -6.17 5.82 9.85
CA THR A 93 -5.99 5.99 11.29
C THR A 93 -5.20 4.84 11.92
N VAL A 94 -4.69 5.08 13.14
CA VAL A 94 -4.03 4.03 13.94
C VAL A 94 -4.97 2.85 14.20
N LYS A 95 -6.23 3.12 14.55
CA LYS A 95 -7.24 2.09 14.81
C LYS A 95 -7.49 1.20 13.60
N GLU A 96 -7.55 1.78 12.42
CA GLU A 96 -7.71 1.05 11.16
C GLU A 96 -6.49 0.16 10.88
N LEU A 97 -5.27 0.68 11.03
CA LEU A 97 -4.06 -0.15 10.87
C LEU A 97 -4.00 -1.31 11.88
N GLU A 98 -4.38 -1.05 13.14
CA GLU A 98 -4.41 -2.05 14.21
C GLU A 98 -5.53 -3.10 14.03
N SER A 99 -6.58 -2.79 13.24
CA SER A 99 -7.67 -3.72 12.94
C SER A 99 -7.29 -4.77 11.90
N ILE A 100 -6.19 -4.60 11.16
CA ILE A 100 -5.74 -5.57 10.16
C ILE A 100 -5.29 -6.84 10.87
N SER A 101 -6.01 -7.93 10.65
CA SER A 101 -5.80 -9.22 11.33
C SER A 101 -5.04 -10.25 10.49
N VAL A 102 -4.94 -10.03 9.18
CA VAL A 102 -4.25 -10.97 8.28
C VAL A 102 -2.73 -10.74 8.29
N PRO A 103 -1.92 -11.77 7.97
CA PRO A 103 -0.48 -11.60 7.85
C PRO A 103 -0.11 -10.57 6.78
N VAL A 104 0.78 -9.64 7.13
CA VAL A 104 1.23 -8.56 6.24
C VAL A 104 2.73 -8.62 6.03
N LEU A 105 3.17 -8.49 4.77
CA LEU A 105 4.55 -8.22 4.40
C LEU A 105 4.65 -6.79 3.86
N LEU A 106 5.41 -5.94 4.56
CA LEU A 106 5.73 -4.59 4.14
C LEU A 106 7.11 -4.57 3.47
N LEU A 107 7.18 -4.04 2.27
CA LEU A 107 8.40 -3.87 1.50
C LEU A 107 8.58 -2.40 1.12
N ALA A 108 9.78 -1.86 1.26
CA ALA A 108 10.16 -0.55 0.76
C ALA A 108 11.63 -0.54 0.34
N GLY A 109 11.98 0.28 -0.63
CA GLY A 109 13.38 0.56 -0.94
C GLY A 109 14.01 1.49 0.09
N GLU A 110 15.31 1.36 0.33
CA GLU A 110 16.08 2.29 1.17
C GLU A 110 16.02 3.73 0.61
N GLN A 111 16.00 3.84 -0.72
CA GLN A 111 15.92 5.12 -1.44
C GLN A 111 14.48 5.44 -1.91
N ASP A 112 13.47 4.87 -1.26
CA ASP A 112 12.07 5.06 -1.60
C ASP A 112 11.65 6.55 -1.46
N MET A 113 10.61 6.95 -2.21
CA MET A 113 9.95 8.24 -2.02
C MET A 113 9.15 8.30 -0.72
N ILE A 114 8.68 7.16 -0.22
CA ILE A 114 8.11 7.03 1.11
C ILE A 114 9.25 7.07 2.14
N ARG A 115 9.07 7.82 3.22
CA ARG A 115 10.07 7.87 4.30
C ARG A 115 10.18 6.49 4.96
N GLU A 116 11.38 6.02 5.15
CA GLU A 116 11.61 4.75 5.86
C GLU A 116 10.96 4.73 7.24
N SER A 117 11.04 5.85 7.97
CA SER A 117 10.37 6.03 9.26
C SER A 117 8.86 5.81 9.17
N HIS A 118 8.24 6.16 8.04
CA HIS A 118 6.81 5.95 7.82
C HIS A 118 6.49 4.48 7.53
N THR A 119 7.32 3.79 6.75
CA THR A 119 7.14 2.34 6.53
C THR A 119 7.34 1.56 7.84
N ARG A 120 8.31 1.96 8.67
CA ARG A 120 8.49 1.41 10.02
C ARG A 120 7.31 1.71 10.95
N TYR A 121 6.72 2.89 10.83
CA TYR A 121 5.49 3.25 11.55
C TYR A 121 4.34 2.30 11.17
N LEU A 122 4.08 2.07 9.87
CA LEU A 122 3.08 1.09 9.42
C LEU A 122 3.34 -0.29 10.01
N ALA A 123 4.60 -0.76 9.98
CA ALA A 123 4.98 -2.04 10.56
C ALA A 123 4.72 -2.11 12.08
N SER A 124 4.89 -1.00 12.79
CA SER A 124 4.63 -0.94 14.24
C SER A 124 3.14 -0.96 14.58
N LYS A 125 2.27 -0.52 13.65
CA LYS A 125 0.82 -0.44 13.87
C LYS A 125 0.06 -1.67 13.36
N ILE A 126 0.56 -2.34 12.35
CA ILE A 126 -0.05 -3.56 11.83
C ILE A 126 0.50 -4.77 12.59
N LYS A 127 -0.29 -5.33 13.49
CA LYS A 127 0.11 -6.44 14.36
C LYS A 127 0.58 -7.66 13.57
N GLY A 128 1.75 -8.19 13.92
CA GLY A 128 2.31 -9.39 13.28
C GLY A 128 2.84 -9.14 11.86
N SER A 129 2.91 -7.89 11.42
CA SER A 129 3.50 -7.55 10.12
C SER A 129 5.00 -7.86 10.07
N ARG A 130 5.50 -8.11 8.88
CA ARG A 130 6.92 -8.30 8.58
C ARG A 130 7.41 -7.18 7.70
N LEU A 131 8.49 -6.54 8.10
CA LEU A 131 9.10 -5.45 7.37
C LEU A 131 10.40 -5.88 6.71
N ARG A 132 10.61 -5.41 5.46
CA ARG A 132 11.89 -5.44 4.78
C ARG A 132 12.16 -4.11 4.09
N ILE A 133 13.25 -3.48 4.50
CA ILE A 133 13.85 -2.37 3.76
C ILE A 133 14.92 -2.97 2.85
N LEU A 134 14.85 -2.65 1.57
CA LEU A 134 15.71 -3.23 0.53
C LEU A 134 16.88 -2.28 0.24
N PRO A 135 18.12 -2.65 0.60
CA PRO A 135 19.28 -1.80 0.39
C PRO A 135 19.49 -1.43 -1.08
N GLY A 136 19.77 -0.14 -1.34
CA GLY A 136 20.02 0.40 -2.67
C GLY A 136 18.80 0.47 -3.59
N GLU A 137 17.62 0.00 -3.18
CA GLU A 137 16.40 0.05 -4.00
C GLU A 137 15.64 1.36 -3.83
N GLY A 138 15.08 1.84 -4.95
CA GLY A 138 14.14 2.96 -4.98
C GLY A 138 12.70 2.50 -4.85
N HIS A 139 11.74 3.41 -5.14
CA HIS A 139 10.30 3.14 -5.00
C HIS A 139 9.81 1.96 -5.82
N GLY A 140 10.24 1.83 -7.08
CA GLY A 140 9.76 0.79 -8.00
C GLY A 140 10.83 -0.17 -8.51
N SER A 141 12.11 0.04 -8.20
CA SER A 141 13.22 -0.69 -8.84
C SER A 141 13.26 -2.19 -8.52
N TYR A 142 12.68 -2.61 -7.41
CA TYR A 142 12.56 -4.03 -7.03
C TYR A 142 11.28 -4.69 -7.58
N ILE A 143 10.43 -3.92 -8.27
CA ILE A 143 9.13 -4.36 -8.81
C ILE A 143 9.14 -4.34 -10.33
N VAL A 144 9.41 -3.15 -10.91
CA VAL A 144 9.35 -2.92 -12.36
C VAL A 144 10.54 -3.62 -13.02
N HIS A 145 10.26 -4.50 -13.99
CA HIS A 145 11.26 -5.31 -14.70
C HIS A 145 12.23 -6.09 -13.79
N SER A 146 11.75 -6.46 -12.58
CA SER A 146 12.55 -7.16 -11.56
C SER A 146 11.85 -8.41 -11.04
N ARG A 147 12.66 -9.45 -10.76
CA ARG A 147 12.17 -10.67 -10.08
C ARG A 147 12.30 -10.61 -8.55
N LYS A 148 12.82 -9.50 -7.98
CA LYS A 148 13.10 -9.39 -6.54
C LYS A 148 11.83 -9.53 -5.71
N LEU A 149 10.76 -8.80 -6.08
CA LEU A 149 9.46 -8.90 -5.42
C LEU A 149 8.95 -10.36 -5.37
N TYR A 150 9.05 -11.09 -6.48
CA TYR A 150 8.61 -12.49 -6.55
C TYR A 150 9.28 -13.37 -5.48
N TYR A 151 10.59 -13.23 -5.27
CA TYR A 151 11.30 -14.04 -4.27
C TYR A 151 10.84 -13.74 -2.84
N PHE A 152 10.58 -12.48 -2.51
CA PHE A 152 10.06 -12.10 -1.20
C PHE A 152 8.63 -12.60 -0.99
N MET A 153 7.77 -12.41 -1.99
CA MET A 153 6.39 -12.90 -1.97
C MET A 153 6.33 -14.42 -1.83
N LYS A 154 7.05 -15.17 -2.70
CA LYS A 154 7.04 -16.63 -2.68
C LYS A 154 7.39 -17.19 -1.29
N LYS A 155 8.40 -16.61 -0.63
CA LYS A 155 8.80 -17.03 0.73
C LYS A 155 7.73 -16.71 1.78
N PHE A 156 7.06 -15.58 1.63
CA PHE A 156 5.99 -15.15 2.55
C PHE A 156 4.70 -15.94 2.34
N LEU A 157 4.28 -16.12 1.09
CA LEU A 157 3.01 -16.78 0.74
C LEU A 157 3.02 -18.28 1.06
N LYS A 158 4.18 -18.96 0.97
CA LYS A 158 4.32 -20.39 1.30
C LYS A 158 4.16 -20.72 2.80
N ARG A 159 4.20 -19.72 3.69
CA ARG A 159 4.01 -19.97 5.11
C ARG A 159 2.55 -20.25 5.40
N PRO A 160 2.24 -21.23 6.28
CA PRO A 160 0.87 -21.47 6.71
C PRO A 160 0.27 -20.21 7.33
N LEU A 161 -1.06 -20.09 7.27
CA LEU A 161 -1.80 -19.10 8.04
C LEU A 161 -1.69 -19.45 9.53
N PRO A 162 -1.65 -18.46 10.40
CA PRO A 162 -1.63 -18.70 11.85
C PRO A 162 -2.87 -19.43 12.35
#